data_443e169954caaf230bdc5744fc01d057
#
_entry.id   443e169954caaf230bdc5744fc01d057
#
_cell.length_a   1.000
_cell.length_b   1.000
_cell.length_c   1.000
_cell.angle_alpha   90.00
_cell.angle_beta   90.00
_cell.angle_gamma   90.00
#
_symmetry.space_group_name_H-M   'P 1'
#
loop_
_entity.id
_entity.type
_entity.pdbx_description
1 polymer ?
#
loop_
_entity_poly.entity_id
_entity_poly.type
_entity_poly.pdbx_seq_one_letter_code
_entity_poly.pdbx_strand_id
1 'polypeptide(L)'
;MITIAMEGKRLGLHSKPLITAPNALTEQWGDAFRTLYPNSNVLVATEKDFKPENRRDLFAKIATGDWDAVIIGHSQFDMIHLSRERELETLYSEVDKLEAALDEISATSNKGSYSVKQVERAIKSYTDKIQKLLEKTPKEDMLCFEQLGIDKIFVDTKHTKTSILLQKCRMYQA
;
A
#
# COMPACT_ATOMS: atom_id res chain seq x y z
N MET A 1 16.34 4.03 8.14
CA MET A 1 15.38 2.98 7.74
C MET A 1 16.02 1.61 7.62
N ILE A 2 17.13 1.42 6.89
CA ILE A 2 17.81 0.12 6.74
C ILE A 2 18.08 -0.53 8.10
N THR A 3 18.75 0.20 9.01
CA THR A 3 19.03 -0.29 10.37
C THR A 3 17.76 -0.69 11.13
N ILE A 4 16.69 0.10 11.03
CA ILE A 4 15.41 -0.20 11.69
C ILE A 4 14.78 -1.47 11.10
N ALA A 5 14.87 -1.66 9.79
CA ALA A 5 14.38 -2.87 9.13
C ALA A 5 15.14 -4.12 9.61
N MET A 6 16.46 -4.06 9.64
CA MET A 6 17.29 -5.19 10.09
C MET A 6 17.15 -5.48 11.58
N GLU A 7 17.21 -4.46 12.43
CA GLU A 7 17.04 -4.63 13.88
C GLU A 7 15.63 -5.09 14.24
N GLY A 8 14.62 -4.58 13.55
CA GLY A 8 13.25 -5.05 13.74
C GLY A 8 13.08 -6.53 13.38
N LYS A 9 13.70 -7.00 12.28
CA LYS A 9 13.74 -8.43 11.92
C LYS A 9 14.48 -9.24 13.00
N ARG A 10 15.65 -8.77 13.44
CA ARG A 10 16.43 -9.42 14.51
C ARG A 10 15.65 -9.55 15.82
N LEU A 11 14.82 -8.56 16.15
CA LEU A 11 13.97 -8.56 17.34
C LEU A 11 12.64 -9.31 17.15
N GLY A 12 12.37 -9.85 15.96
CA GLY A 12 11.13 -10.56 15.67
C GLY A 12 9.89 -9.65 15.56
N LEU A 13 10.08 -8.34 15.36
CA LEU A 13 8.98 -7.38 15.19
C LEU A 13 8.35 -7.44 13.80
N HIS A 14 9.07 -7.95 12.83
CA HIS A 14 8.65 -8.22 11.46
C HIS A 14 9.60 -9.23 10.81
N SER A 15 9.15 -9.90 9.77
CA SER A 15 9.93 -10.92 9.06
C SER A 15 10.36 -10.46 7.67
N LYS A 16 9.48 -9.80 6.93
CA LYS A 16 9.71 -9.39 5.54
C LYS A 16 9.33 -7.92 5.31
N PRO A 17 10.22 -6.97 5.63
CA PRO A 17 9.95 -5.55 5.44
C PRO A 17 10.01 -5.16 3.95
N LEU A 18 9.07 -4.30 3.54
CA LEU A 18 9.07 -3.61 2.26
C LEU A 18 9.58 -2.18 2.45
N ILE A 19 10.56 -1.76 1.66
CA ILE A 19 11.03 -0.38 1.59
C ILE A 19 10.58 0.22 0.27
N THR A 20 9.80 1.30 0.33
CA THR A 20 9.43 2.05 -0.87
C THR A 20 10.24 3.33 -0.95
N ALA A 21 10.83 3.59 -2.12
CA ALA A 21 11.70 4.73 -2.36
C ALA A 21 11.35 5.40 -3.71
N PRO A 22 11.81 6.64 -3.96
CA PRO A 22 11.73 7.21 -5.30
C PRO A 22 12.38 6.29 -6.33
N ASN A 23 11.74 6.12 -7.51
CA ASN A 23 12.16 5.15 -8.53
C ASN A 23 13.64 5.26 -8.90
N ALA A 24 14.17 6.50 -9.00
CA ALA A 24 15.57 6.75 -9.34
C ALA A 24 16.57 6.34 -8.23
N LEU A 25 16.09 6.06 -7.03
CA LEU A 25 16.93 5.78 -5.86
C LEU A 25 16.87 4.31 -5.41
N THR A 26 16.05 3.47 -6.04
CA THR A 26 15.85 2.08 -5.63
C THR A 26 17.15 1.26 -5.64
N GLU A 27 17.96 1.40 -6.68
CA GLU A 27 19.25 0.73 -6.79
C GLU A 27 20.23 1.23 -5.72
N GLN A 28 20.28 2.56 -5.52
CA GLN A 28 21.14 3.16 -4.49
C GLN A 28 20.75 2.68 -3.08
N TRP A 29 19.46 2.49 -2.81
CA TRP A 29 18.98 1.88 -1.57
C TRP A 29 19.46 0.44 -1.41
N GLY A 30 19.45 -0.33 -2.49
CA GLY A 30 19.98 -1.69 -2.52
C GLY A 30 21.47 -1.75 -2.22
N ASP A 31 22.25 -0.86 -2.82
CA ASP A 31 23.71 -0.79 -2.61
C ASP A 31 24.03 -0.32 -1.19
N ALA A 32 23.34 0.67 -0.67
CA ALA A 32 23.47 1.12 0.71
C ALA A 32 23.13 -0.01 1.70
N PHE A 33 22.11 -0.82 1.38
CA PHE A 33 21.74 -1.97 2.20
C PHE A 33 22.86 -3.00 2.24
N ARG A 34 23.39 -3.40 1.09
CA ARG A 34 24.52 -4.36 0.98
C ARG A 34 25.81 -3.85 1.63
N THR A 35 26.03 -2.53 1.58
CA THR A 35 27.19 -1.90 2.23
C THR A 35 27.11 -1.98 3.75
N LEU A 36 25.91 -1.73 4.32
CA LEU A 36 25.70 -1.78 5.77
C LEU A 36 25.57 -3.21 6.29
N TYR A 37 24.98 -4.10 5.50
CA TYR A 37 24.73 -5.50 5.84
C TYR A 37 25.12 -6.42 4.68
N PRO A 38 26.43 -6.73 4.52
CA PRO A 38 26.93 -7.49 3.36
C PRO A 38 26.32 -8.88 3.18
N ASN A 39 25.87 -9.49 4.27
CA ASN A 39 25.28 -10.84 4.25
C ASN A 39 23.75 -10.82 4.13
N SER A 40 23.15 -9.65 3.92
CA SER A 40 21.68 -9.56 3.80
C SER A 40 21.20 -10.00 2.42
N ASN A 41 20.05 -10.70 2.43
CA ASN A 41 19.35 -11.12 1.22
C ASN A 41 18.32 -10.06 0.85
N VAL A 42 18.66 -9.13 -0.05
CA VAL A 42 17.81 -7.99 -0.42
C VAL A 42 17.35 -8.12 -1.87
N LEU A 43 16.04 -8.06 -2.08
CA LEU A 43 15.44 -7.99 -3.40
C LEU A 43 15.22 -6.52 -3.79
N VAL A 44 15.85 -6.08 -4.86
CA VAL A 44 15.59 -4.75 -5.47
C VAL A 44 14.80 -4.98 -6.74
N ALA A 45 13.55 -4.55 -6.75
CA ALA A 45 12.70 -4.67 -7.92
C ALA A 45 12.80 -3.41 -8.80
N THR A 46 13.02 -3.63 -10.09
CA THR A 46 13.16 -2.58 -11.11
C THR A 46 11.88 -2.42 -11.93
N GLU A 47 11.80 -1.37 -12.76
CA GLU A 47 10.67 -1.19 -13.68
C GLU A 47 10.48 -2.37 -14.64
N LYS A 48 11.57 -3.05 -15.01
CA LYS A 48 11.53 -4.21 -15.92
C LYS A 48 10.79 -5.40 -15.28
N ASP A 49 10.94 -5.57 -13.98
CA ASP A 49 10.32 -6.65 -13.23
C ASP A 49 8.80 -6.44 -13.08
N PHE A 50 8.34 -5.18 -13.15
CA PHE A 50 6.91 -4.83 -13.08
C PHE A 50 6.18 -4.85 -14.43
N LYS A 51 6.86 -5.17 -15.52
CA LYS A 51 6.20 -5.40 -16.81
C LYS A 51 5.22 -6.58 -16.69
N PRO A 52 4.09 -6.58 -17.44
CA PRO A 52 3.08 -7.64 -17.35
C PRO A 52 3.64 -9.06 -17.47
N GLU A 53 4.68 -9.24 -18.27
CA GLU A 53 5.35 -10.52 -18.53
C GLU A 53 6.13 -11.04 -17.32
N ASN A 54 6.78 -10.15 -16.56
CA ASN A 54 7.68 -10.49 -15.47
C ASN A 54 7.04 -10.34 -14.08
N ARG A 55 5.93 -9.61 -13.99
CA ARG A 55 5.29 -9.26 -12.72
C ARG A 55 4.88 -10.48 -11.90
N ARG A 56 4.38 -11.52 -12.56
CA ARG A 56 3.99 -12.77 -11.90
C ARG A 56 5.18 -13.44 -11.24
N ASP A 57 6.30 -13.51 -11.95
CA ASP A 57 7.54 -14.10 -11.44
C ASP A 57 8.14 -13.29 -10.31
N LEU A 58 8.10 -11.94 -10.42
CA LEU A 58 8.52 -11.06 -9.34
C LEU A 58 7.68 -11.30 -8.07
N PHE A 59 6.37 -11.33 -8.19
CA PHE A 59 5.49 -11.54 -7.05
C PHE A 59 5.66 -12.92 -6.44
N ALA A 60 5.85 -13.95 -7.26
CA ALA A 60 6.19 -15.30 -6.78
C ALA A 60 7.52 -15.30 -6.02
N LYS A 61 8.56 -14.62 -6.53
CA LYS A 61 9.86 -14.47 -5.84
C LYS A 61 9.72 -13.74 -4.51
N ILE A 62 8.92 -12.66 -4.46
CA ILE A 62 8.66 -11.93 -3.21
C ILE A 62 7.96 -12.84 -2.20
N ALA A 63 6.91 -13.54 -2.64
CA ALA A 63 6.09 -14.39 -1.76
C ALA A 63 6.88 -15.56 -1.18
N THR A 64 7.64 -16.27 -2.01
CA THR A 64 8.31 -17.53 -1.62
C THR A 64 9.73 -17.33 -1.07
N GLY A 65 10.39 -16.22 -1.39
CA GLY A 65 11.77 -15.98 -0.96
C GLY A 65 11.86 -15.53 0.49
N ASP A 66 12.93 -15.93 1.16
CA ASP A 66 13.31 -15.39 2.48
C ASP A 66 14.17 -14.14 2.28
N TRP A 67 13.51 -12.99 2.27
CA TRP A 67 14.14 -11.70 2.06
C TRP A 67 14.32 -10.95 3.38
N ASP A 68 15.48 -10.34 3.56
CA ASP A 68 15.74 -9.42 4.68
C ASP A 68 15.10 -8.05 4.43
N ALA A 69 14.95 -7.70 3.18
CA ALA A 69 14.12 -6.58 2.74
C ALA A 69 13.76 -6.71 1.25
N VAL A 70 12.61 -6.14 0.90
CA VAL A 70 12.21 -5.94 -0.49
C VAL A 70 12.19 -4.44 -0.76
N ILE A 71 12.86 -3.99 -1.82
CA ILE A 71 12.95 -2.56 -2.18
C ILE A 71 12.25 -2.36 -3.52
N ILE A 72 11.29 -1.44 -3.55
CA ILE A 72 10.53 -1.10 -4.76
C ILE A 72 10.38 0.41 -4.91
N GLY A 73 10.16 0.88 -6.13
CA GLY A 73 9.85 2.28 -6.39
C GLY A 73 8.39 2.63 -6.05
N HIS A 74 8.12 3.91 -5.81
CA HIS A 74 6.78 4.40 -5.49
C HIS A 74 5.76 4.08 -6.59
N SER A 75 6.13 4.27 -7.87
CA SER A 75 5.24 3.96 -9.00
C SER A 75 4.94 2.46 -9.08
N GLN A 76 5.91 1.61 -8.75
CA GLN A 76 5.74 0.16 -8.72
C GLN A 76 4.86 -0.27 -7.55
N PHE A 77 5.00 0.37 -6.39
CA PHE A 77 4.13 0.14 -5.24
C PHE A 77 2.66 0.42 -5.57
N ASP A 78 2.41 1.48 -6.36
CA ASP A 78 1.06 1.81 -6.81
C ASP A 78 0.42 0.75 -7.74
N MET A 79 1.24 -0.08 -8.38
CA MET A 79 0.77 -1.16 -9.26
C MET A 79 0.42 -2.45 -8.50
N ILE A 80 0.76 -2.55 -7.22
CA ILE A 80 0.39 -3.70 -6.39
C ILE A 80 -1.06 -3.51 -5.94
N HIS A 81 -1.91 -4.48 -6.23
CA HIS A 81 -3.32 -4.45 -5.85
C HIS A 81 -3.53 -5.09 -4.48
N LEU A 82 -4.51 -4.58 -3.75
CA LEU A 82 -5.08 -5.26 -2.59
C LEU A 82 -6.00 -6.38 -3.04
N SER A 83 -6.28 -7.32 -2.15
CA SER A 83 -7.39 -8.25 -2.36
C SER A 83 -8.70 -7.47 -2.48
N ARG A 84 -9.63 -8.00 -3.26
CA ARG A 84 -10.94 -7.36 -3.49
C ARG A 84 -11.69 -7.18 -2.18
N GLU A 85 -11.60 -8.18 -1.31
CA GLU A 85 -12.25 -8.19 0.00
C GLU A 85 -11.73 -7.04 0.86
N ARG A 86 -10.41 -6.87 0.88
CA ARG A 86 -9.75 -5.81 1.66
C ARG A 86 -10.06 -4.42 1.11
N GLU A 87 -10.10 -4.28 -0.22
CA GLU A 87 -10.46 -3.02 -0.87
C GLU A 87 -11.91 -2.65 -0.55
N LEU A 88 -12.84 -3.61 -0.59
CA LEU A 88 -14.24 -3.40 -0.22
C LEU A 88 -14.38 -3.03 1.26
N GLU A 89 -13.74 -3.76 2.16
CA GLU A 89 -13.76 -3.50 3.61
C GLU A 89 -13.29 -2.07 3.93
N THR A 90 -12.21 -1.64 3.28
CA THR A 90 -11.70 -0.28 3.43
C THR A 90 -12.69 0.77 2.94
N LEU A 91 -13.30 0.54 1.77
CA LEU A 91 -14.28 1.47 1.21
C LEU A 91 -15.54 1.57 2.10
N TYR A 92 -16.03 0.46 2.64
CA TYR A 92 -17.14 0.47 3.59
C TYR A 92 -16.79 1.23 4.86
N SER A 93 -15.62 0.98 5.45
CA SER A 93 -15.15 1.72 6.63
C SER A 93 -15.05 3.24 6.40
N GLU A 94 -14.66 3.67 5.21
CA GLU A 94 -14.64 5.11 4.89
C GLU A 94 -16.06 5.68 4.71
N VAL A 95 -17.01 4.92 4.17
CA VAL A 95 -18.42 5.33 4.10
C VAL A 95 -19.00 5.49 5.50
N ASP A 96 -18.81 4.50 6.37
CA ASP A 96 -19.29 4.54 7.77
C ASP A 96 -18.77 5.76 8.54
N LYS A 97 -17.48 6.10 8.35
CA LYS A 97 -16.90 7.31 8.97
C LYS A 97 -17.51 8.61 8.45
N LEU A 98 -17.81 8.66 7.15
CA LEU A 98 -18.43 9.83 6.53
C LEU A 98 -19.89 9.97 6.95
N GLU A 99 -20.63 8.86 7.10
CA GLU A 99 -22.00 8.85 7.60
C GLU A 99 -22.06 9.32 9.05
N ALA A 100 -21.15 8.82 9.92
CA ALA A 100 -21.04 9.28 11.30
C ALA A 100 -20.73 10.79 11.38
N ALA A 101 -19.82 11.28 10.54
CA ALA A 101 -19.51 12.71 10.46
C ALA A 101 -20.70 13.55 9.95
N LEU A 102 -21.50 13.00 9.03
CA LEU A 102 -22.73 13.65 8.54
C LEU A 102 -23.76 13.79 9.66
N ASP A 103 -23.96 12.75 10.48
CA ASP A 103 -24.87 12.74 11.61
C ASP A 103 -24.44 13.79 12.66
N GLU A 104 -23.16 13.88 12.99
CA GLU A 104 -22.63 14.91 13.89
C GLU A 104 -22.89 16.35 13.38
N ILE A 105 -22.60 16.59 12.10
CA ILE A 105 -22.81 17.91 11.48
C ILE A 105 -24.30 18.24 11.42
N SER A 106 -25.16 17.27 11.12
CA SER A 106 -26.61 17.47 11.05
C SER A 106 -27.24 17.74 12.41
N ALA A 107 -26.67 17.18 13.48
CA ALA A 107 -27.10 17.41 14.85
C ALA A 107 -26.71 18.79 15.39
N THR A 108 -25.58 19.37 14.88
CA THR A 108 -24.98 20.58 15.46
C THR A 108 -25.30 21.84 14.67
N SER A 109 -25.74 21.78 13.43
CA SER A 109 -25.85 22.96 12.54
C SER A 109 -26.93 22.84 11.47
N ASN A 110 -27.39 24.01 11.02
CA ASN A 110 -28.36 24.25 9.95
C ASN A 110 -28.22 23.29 8.74
N LYS A 111 -29.28 22.55 8.45
CA LYS A 111 -29.47 21.78 7.21
C LYS A 111 -29.25 22.68 5.98
N GLY A 112 -28.14 22.53 5.31
CA GLY A 112 -27.82 23.26 4.08
C GLY A 112 -26.43 23.87 4.01
N SER A 113 -25.58 23.63 5.01
CA SER A 113 -24.19 24.05 5.01
C SER A 113 -23.41 23.41 3.85
N TYR A 114 -22.49 24.16 3.26
CA TYR A 114 -21.57 23.69 2.21
C TYR A 114 -20.83 22.41 2.59
N SER A 115 -20.51 22.21 3.87
CA SER A 115 -19.88 21.02 4.42
C SER A 115 -20.75 19.76 4.29
N VAL A 116 -22.06 19.83 4.53
CA VAL A 116 -23.00 18.70 4.39
C VAL A 116 -23.00 18.19 2.95
N LYS A 117 -23.15 19.10 1.97
CA LYS A 117 -23.12 18.74 0.54
C LYS A 117 -21.79 18.14 0.08
N GLN A 118 -20.68 18.50 0.71
CA GLN A 118 -19.38 17.89 0.41
C GLN A 118 -19.32 16.45 0.92
N VAL A 119 -19.78 16.19 2.15
CA VAL A 119 -19.81 14.84 2.72
C VAL A 119 -20.73 13.93 1.92
N GLU A 120 -21.94 14.39 1.58
CA GLU A 120 -22.87 13.63 0.73
C GLU A 120 -22.27 13.26 -0.63
N ARG A 121 -21.55 14.19 -1.28
CA ARG A 121 -20.84 13.90 -2.54
C ARG A 121 -19.71 12.90 -2.35
N ALA A 122 -19.00 12.95 -1.24
CA ALA A 122 -17.96 11.98 -0.92
C ALA A 122 -18.56 10.59 -0.72
N ILE A 123 -19.62 10.45 0.06
CA ILE A 123 -20.34 9.17 0.27
C ILE A 123 -20.78 8.60 -1.07
N LYS A 124 -21.42 9.39 -1.91
CA LYS A 124 -21.85 8.96 -3.25
C LYS A 124 -20.66 8.47 -4.09
N SER A 125 -19.54 9.18 -4.06
CA SER A 125 -18.33 8.79 -4.80
C SER A 125 -17.74 7.46 -4.32
N TYR A 126 -17.75 7.18 -3.01
CA TYR A 126 -17.32 5.89 -2.47
C TYR A 126 -18.30 4.76 -2.80
N THR A 127 -19.60 5.01 -2.71
CA THR A 127 -20.62 4.03 -3.08
C THR A 127 -20.53 3.65 -4.57
N ASP A 128 -20.33 4.62 -5.47
CA ASP A 128 -20.09 4.36 -6.89
C ASP A 128 -18.83 3.52 -7.13
N LYS A 129 -17.77 3.72 -6.32
CA LYS A 129 -16.55 2.90 -6.39
C LYS A 129 -16.81 1.47 -5.93
N ILE A 130 -17.52 1.28 -4.84
CA ILE A 130 -17.92 -0.03 -4.33
C ILE A 130 -18.71 -0.79 -5.40
N GLN A 131 -19.71 -0.15 -6.01
CA GLN A 131 -20.51 -0.78 -7.05
C GLN A 131 -19.67 -1.21 -8.25
N LYS A 132 -18.78 -0.32 -8.74
CA LYS A 132 -17.85 -0.65 -9.84
C LYS A 132 -16.90 -1.80 -9.48
N LEU A 133 -16.47 -1.89 -8.22
CA LEU A 133 -15.62 -2.97 -7.77
C LEU A 133 -16.39 -4.30 -7.69
N LEU A 134 -17.67 -4.27 -7.30
CA LEU A 134 -18.54 -5.43 -7.28
C LEU A 134 -18.86 -5.97 -8.68
N GLU A 135 -19.01 -5.08 -9.66
CA GLU A 135 -19.28 -5.42 -11.06
C GLU A 135 -18.06 -5.98 -11.81
N LYS A 136 -16.84 -5.66 -11.36
CA LYS A 136 -15.62 -6.17 -11.98
C LYS A 136 -15.45 -7.66 -11.66
N THR A 137 -15.34 -8.46 -12.71
CA THR A 137 -14.92 -9.86 -12.58
C THR A 137 -13.51 -9.92 -11.99
N PRO A 138 -13.23 -10.74 -10.96
CA PRO A 138 -11.87 -10.87 -10.44
C PRO A 138 -10.94 -11.30 -11.57
N LYS A 139 -9.83 -10.60 -11.75
CA LYS A 139 -8.72 -11.11 -12.55
C LYS A 139 -8.02 -12.16 -11.68
N GLU A 140 -8.40 -13.41 -11.87
CA GLU A 140 -7.99 -14.56 -11.04
C GLU A 140 -6.47 -14.84 -10.99
N ASP A 141 -5.67 -14.13 -11.78
CA ASP A 141 -4.24 -14.48 -11.99
C ASP A 141 -3.22 -13.52 -11.37
N MET A 142 -3.63 -12.53 -10.58
CA MET A 142 -2.67 -11.59 -9.98
C MET A 142 -2.59 -11.81 -8.47
N LEU A 143 -1.39 -12.16 -8.00
CA LEU A 143 -1.07 -12.15 -6.57
C LEU A 143 -1.34 -10.76 -5.98
N CYS A 144 -2.11 -10.72 -4.89
CA CYS A 144 -2.43 -9.50 -4.14
C CYS A 144 -1.33 -9.23 -3.11
N PHE A 145 -1.32 -8.01 -2.57
CA PHE A 145 -0.33 -7.59 -1.57
C PHE A 145 -0.28 -8.54 -0.36
N GLU A 146 -1.43 -9.02 0.11
CA GLU A 146 -1.56 -9.91 1.25
C GLU A 146 -0.85 -11.26 1.04
N GLN A 147 -0.73 -11.69 -0.21
CA GLN A 147 -0.06 -12.94 -0.59
C GLN A 147 1.45 -12.81 -0.70
N LEU A 148 1.99 -11.58 -0.68
CA LEU A 148 3.44 -11.33 -0.75
C LEU A 148 4.15 -11.65 0.57
N GLY A 149 3.41 -11.80 1.68
CA GLY A 149 3.97 -12.06 2.99
C GLY A 149 4.76 -10.88 3.59
N ILE A 150 4.47 -9.67 3.12
CA ILE A 150 5.06 -8.43 3.65
C ILE A 150 4.30 -8.05 4.91
N ASP A 151 5.02 -7.88 6.00
CA ASP A 151 4.45 -7.58 7.32
C ASP A 151 4.84 -6.18 7.86
N LYS A 152 5.74 -5.47 7.17
CA LYS A 152 6.13 -4.10 7.52
C LYS A 152 6.45 -3.28 6.29
N ILE A 153 6.01 -2.00 6.28
CA ILE A 153 6.30 -1.07 5.18
C ILE A 153 7.07 0.12 5.73
N PHE A 154 8.16 0.46 5.07
CA PHE A 154 8.95 1.68 5.28
C PHE A 154 8.85 2.55 4.03
N VAL A 155 8.46 3.81 4.19
CA VAL A 155 8.24 4.72 3.06
C VAL A 155 9.22 5.89 3.12
N ASP A 156 10.03 6.06 2.08
CA ASP A 156 10.84 7.27 1.89
C ASP A 156 10.01 8.34 1.19
N THR A 157 9.55 9.34 1.96
CA THR A 157 8.57 10.34 1.52
C THR A 157 9.15 11.67 1.08
N LYS A 158 10.48 11.79 0.99
CA LYS A 158 11.16 13.09 0.87
C LYS A 158 10.74 13.95 -0.33
N HIS A 159 10.06 13.40 -1.34
CA HIS A 159 9.67 14.11 -2.57
C HIS A 159 8.34 13.69 -3.20
N THR A 160 7.46 12.98 -2.53
CA THR A 160 6.27 12.42 -3.18
C THR A 160 4.97 12.98 -2.61
N LYS A 161 3.91 12.94 -3.41
CA LYS A 161 2.52 13.19 -2.99
C LYS A 161 2.16 12.23 -1.86
N THR A 162 2.62 12.55 -0.69
CA THR A 162 2.64 11.76 0.55
C THR A 162 1.26 11.22 0.94
N SER A 163 0.19 11.92 0.54
CA SER A 163 -1.18 11.57 0.92
C SER A 163 -1.65 10.23 0.34
N ILE A 164 -1.35 9.94 -0.93
CA ILE A 164 -1.81 8.69 -1.59
C ILE A 164 -1.05 7.48 -1.05
N LEU A 165 0.27 7.61 -0.90
CA LEU A 165 1.11 6.54 -0.33
C LEU A 165 0.75 6.24 1.13
N LEU A 166 0.53 7.28 1.96
CA LEU A 166 0.11 7.11 3.34
C LEU A 166 -1.29 6.51 3.47
N GLN A 167 -2.22 6.89 2.59
CA GLN A 167 -3.55 6.30 2.56
C GLN A 167 -3.47 4.81 2.19
N LYS A 168 -2.64 4.46 1.20
CA LYS A 168 -2.40 3.08 0.80
C LYS A 168 -1.71 2.28 1.92
N CYS A 169 -0.69 2.85 2.58
CA CYS A 169 -0.04 2.22 3.72
C CYS A 169 -0.99 1.96 4.90
N ARG A 170 -1.94 2.86 5.17
CA ARG A 170 -2.99 2.62 6.19
C ARG A 170 -3.87 1.42 5.83
N MET A 171 -4.19 1.24 4.55
CA MET A 171 -4.96 0.09 4.09
C MET A 171 -4.21 -1.24 4.27
N TYR A 172 -2.87 -1.21 4.25
CA TYR A 172 -2.03 -2.40 4.43
C TYR A 172 -1.73 -2.73 5.91
N GLN A 173 -1.95 -1.80 6.84
CA GLN A 173 -1.63 -1.97 8.27
C GLN A 173 -2.86 -2.26 9.16
N ALA A 174 -4.05 -2.12 8.62
CA ALA A 174 -5.30 -2.49 9.31
C ALA A 174 -5.63 -3.95 9.02
#